data_bc1a781b2499ac1932a369a700a600ff
#
_entry.id   bc1a781b2499ac1932a369a700a600ff
#
_cell.length_a   1.000
_cell.length_b   1.000
_cell.length_c   1.000
_cell.angle_alpha   90.00
_cell.angle_beta   90.00
_cell.angle_gamma   90.00
#
_symmetry.space_group_name_H-M   'P 1'
#
loop_
_entity.id
_entity.type
_entity.pdbx_description
1 polymer ?
#
loop_
_entity_poly.entity_id
_entity_poly.type
_entity_poly.pdbx_seq_one_letter_code
_entity_poly.pdbx_strand_id
1 'polypeptide(L)' 'MVETVFALLMIIEHEIKEHRIQESLSMCLKRKRIAERQLKSETISYKCIKSKAEVEIYQGEKSIKKLILE' A
#
# COMPACT_ATOMS: atom_id res chain seq x y z
N MET A 1 -17.35 -1.60 -1.42
CA MET A 1 -17.09 -3.03 -1.21
C MET A 1 -15.88 -3.18 -0.31
N VAL A 2 -15.98 -4.01 0.70
CA VAL A 2 -14.88 -4.24 1.66
C VAL A 2 -14.26 -5.60 1.39
N GLU A 3 -12.94 -5.65 1.26
CA GLU A 3 -12.22 -6.92 1.13
C GLU A 3 -10.85 -6.85 1.79
N THR A 4 -10.27 -8.00 2.06
CA THR A 4 -8.92 -8.09 2.60
C THR A 4 -7.92 -7.97 1.46
N VAL A 5 -6.98 -7.05 1.60
CA VAL A 5 -5.96 -6.78 0.58
C VAL A 5 -4.57 -6.73 1.20
N PHE A 6 -3.56 -6.95 0.37
CA PHE A 6 -2.19 -6.59 0.70
C PHE A 6 -1.94 -5.19 0.18
N ALA A 7 -1.47 -4.31 1.02
CA ALA A 7 -1.26 -2.93 0.64
C ALA A 7 0.18 -2.50 0.92
N LEU A 8 0.76 -1.79 -0.06
CA LEU A 8 2.03 -1.13 0.10
C LEU A 8 1.76 0.31 0.52
N LEU A 9 2.23 0.68 1.69
CA LEU A 9 2.05 2.01 2.25
C LEU A 9 3.31 2.83 2.08
N MET A 10 3.15 4.07 1.64
CA MET A 10 4.21 5.07 1.67
C MET A 10 3.96 5.99 2.85
N ILE A 11 4.89 6.02 3.79
CA ILE A 11 4.78 6.78 5.03
C ILE A 11 5.82 7.89 5.03
N ILE A 12 5.37 9.11 5.23
CA ILE A 12 6.24 10.29 5.34
C ILE A 12 5.97 10.96 6.68
N GLU A 13 7.01 11.10 7.49
CA GLU A 13 6.91 11.73 8.81
C GLU A 13 5.79 11.14 9.69
N HIS A 14 5.72 9.80 9.72
CA HIS A 14 4.72 9.02 10.49
C HIS A 14 3.29 9.10 9.96
N GLU A 15 3.08 9.70 8.79
CA GLU A 15 1.77 9.75 8.14
C GLU A 15 1.74 8.91 6.87
N ILE A 16 0.65 8.17 6.67
CA ILE A 16 0.45 7.41 5.44
C ILE A 16 0.04 8.38 4.33
N LYS A 17 0.88 8.53 3.32
CA LYS A 17 0.63 9.44 2.19
C LYS A 17 0.07 8.72 0.98
N GLU A 18 0.44 7.46 0.78
CA GLU A 18 -0.09 6.65 -0.31
C GLU A 18 -0.31 5.22 0.16
N HIS A 19 -1.27 4.56 -0.48
CA HIS A 19 -1.48 3.13 -0.32
C HIS A 19 -1.85 2.55 -1.68
N ARG A 20 -1.27 1.39 -1.99
CA ARG A 20 -1.52 0.69 -3.26
C ARG A 20 -1.78 -0.78 -2.99
N ILE A 21 -2.77 -1.33 -3.68
CA ILE A 21 -3.09 -2.75 -3.60
C ILE A 21 -2.02 -3.54 -4.34
N GLN A 22 -1.54 -4.61 -3.72
CA GLN A 22 -0.65 -5.58 -4.33
C GLN A 22 -1.38 -6.93 -4.44
N GLU A 23 -1.00 -7.74 -5.42
CA GLU A 23 -1.64 -9.04 -5.66
C GLU A 23 -1.36 -10.05 -4.56
N SER A 24 -0.20 -9.95 -3.93
CA SER A 24 0.21 -10.87 -2.87
C SER A 24 1.25 -10.20 -1.97
N LEU A 25 1.52 -10.83 -0.84
CA LEU A 25 2.57 -10.37 0.07
C LEU A 25 3.94 -10.39 -0.61
N SER A 26 4.22 -11.41 -1.42
CA SER A 26 5.49 -11.50 -2.18
C SER A 26 5.68 -10.30 -3.11
N MET A 27 4.62 -9.93 -3.83
CA MET A 27 4.67 -8.77 -4.73
C MET A 27 4.82 -7.48 -3.94
N CYS A 28 4.14 -7.36 -2.80
CA CYS A 28 4.26 -6.20 -1.93
C CYS A 28 5.70 -6.01 -1.45
N LEU A 29 6.32 -7.07 -0.98
CA LEU A 29 7.71 -7.03 -0.50
C LEU A 29 8.70 -6.71 -1.62
N LYS A 30 8.46 -7.27 -2.81
CA LYS A 30 9.29 -6.98 -3.99
C LYS A 30 9.22 -5.50 -4.37
N ARG A 31 8.01 -4.95 -4.43
CA ARG A 31 7.79 -3.52 -4.74
C ARG A 31 8.38 -2.63 -3.67
N LYS A 32 8.25 -3.03 -2.41
CA LYS A 32 8.84 -2.32 -1.28
C LYS A 32 10.37 -2.21 -1.42
N ARG A 33 11.04 -3.31 -1.76
CA ARG A 33 12.50 -3.30 -1.96
C ARG A 33 12.92 -2.39 -3.10
N ILE A 34 12.18 -2.42 -4.22
CA ILE A 34 12.48 -1.57 -5.37
C ILE A 34 12.32 -0.10 -4.99
N ALA A 35 11.25 0.23 -4.29
CA ALA A 35 11.01 1.60 -3.84
C ALA A 35 12.09 2.08 -2.87
N GLU A 36 12.49 1.25 -1.91
CA GLU A 36 13.51 1.60 -0.94
C GLU A 36 14.88 1.84 -1.58
N ARG A 37 15.21 1.09 -2.65
CA ARG A 37 16.46 1.29 -3.38
C ARG A 37 16.51 2.62 -4.11
N GLN A 38 15.36 3.13 -4.54
CA GLN A 38 15.25 4.40 -5.25
C GLN A 38 15.20 5.60 -4.32
N LEU A 39 14.92 5.36 -3.04
CA LEU A 39 14.81 6.42 -2.06
C LEU A 39 16.17 6.79 -1.48
N LYS A 40 16.39 8.09 -1.37
CA LYS A 40 17.57 8.66 -0.70
C LYS A 40 17.15 9.52 0.49
N SER A 41 15.92 9.37 0.96
CA SER A 41 15.39 10.16 2.08
C SER A 41 15.13 9.27 3.28
N GLU A 42 15.54 9.71 4.44
CA GLU A 42 15.30 9.03 5.71
C GLU A 42 13.90 9.29 6.27
N THR A 43 13.20 10.28 5.73
CA THR A 43 11.85 10.64 6.18
C THR A 43 10.76 9.81 5.54
N ILE A 44 11.09 9.09 4.46
CA ILE A 44 10.12 8.26 3.74
C ILE A 44 10.38 6.79 4.05
N SER A 45 9.32 6.08 4.43
CA SER A 45 9.41 4.65 4.65
C SER A 45 8.27 3.94 3.94
N TYR A 46 8.46 2.64 3.69
CA TYR A 46 7.44 1.80 3.09
C TYR A 46 7.10 0.65 4.01
N LYS A 47 5.85 0.25 3.99
CA LYS A 47 5.38 -0.87 4.81
C LYS A 47 4.38 -1.70 4.02
N CYS A 48 4.50 -3.02 4.12
CA CYS A 48 3.53 -3.95 3.57
C CYS A 48 2.61 -4.40 4.69
N ILE A 49 1.30 -4.28 4.48
CA ILE A 49 0.31 -4.75 5.44
C ILE A 49 -0.73 -5.62 4.75
N LYS A 50 -1.34 -6.49 5.54
CA LYS A 50 -2.56 -7.19 5.16
C LYS A 50 -3.68 -6.57 6.00
N SER A 51 -4.67 -5.99 5.34
CA SER A 51 -5.74 -5.28 6.04
C SER A 51 -7.02 -5.32 5.24
N LYS A 52 -8.12 -5.05 5.90
CA LYS A 52 -9.39 -4.81 5.21
C LYS A 52 -9.35 -3.41 4.63
N ALA A 53 -9.95 -3.27 3.46
CA ALA A 53 -10.03 -1.98 2.79
C ALA A 53 -11.37 -1.87 2.09
N GLU A 54 -11.90 -0.67 2.07
CA GLU A 54 -13.01 -0.35 1.19
C GLU A 54 -12.43 -0.07 -0.18
N VAL A 55 -12.82 -0.90 -1.17
CA VAL A 55 -12.28 -0.82 -2.52
C VAL A 55 -13.37 -0.44 -3.51
N GLU A 56 -12.96 0.17 -4.60
CA GLU A 56 -13.83 0.48 -5.72
C GLU A 56 -13.14 0.11 -7.02
N ILE A 57 -13.96 -0.17 -8.04
CA ILE A 57 -13.45 -0.45 -9.37
C ILE A 57 -13.74 0.76 -10.24
N TYR A 58 -12.69 1.35 -10.79
CA TYR A 58 -12.80 2.51 -11.66
C TYR A 58 -12.05 2.22 -12.95
N GLN A 59 -12.76 2.29 -14.07
CA GLN A 59 -12.22 1.99 -15.41
C GLN A 59 -11.54 0.61 -15.48
N GLY A 60 -12.13 -0.38 -14.79
CA GLY A 60 -11.60 -1.74 -14.79
C GLY A 60 -10.45 -1.98 -13.81
N GLU A 61 -10.00 -0.97 -13.10
CA GLU A 61 -8.94 -1.11 -12.11
C GLU A 61 -9.48 -1.00 -10.69
N LYS A 62 -9.00 -1.89 -9.84
CA LYS A 62 -9.36 -1.88 -8.43
C LYS A 62 -8.44 -0.92 -7.68
N SER A 63 -9.04 -0.02 -6.90
CA SER A 63 -8.29 0.91 -6.07
C SER A 63 -8.86 0.93 -4.65
N ILE A 64 -8.02 1.34 -3.71
CA ILE A 64 -8.43 1.50 -2.31
C ILE A 64 -9.12 2.85 -2.16
N LYS A 65 -10.38 2.81 -1.75
CA LYS A 65 -11.11 4.02 -1.39
C LYS A 65 -10.77 4.44 0.04
N LYS A 66 -10.67 3.45 0.94
CA LYS A 66 -10.35 3.70 2.34
C LYS A 66 -9.74 2.44 2.97
N LEU A 67 -8.65 2.60 3.71
CA LEU A 67 -8.10 1.52 4.52
C LEU A 67 -8.85 1.44 5.86
N ILE A 68 -9.19 0.22 6.24
CA ILE A 68 -9.79 -0.05 7.54
C ILE A 68 -8.68 -0.64 8.41
N LEU A 69 -8.06 0.22 9.18
CA LEU A 69 -6.97 -0.17 10.09
C LEU A 69 -7.58 -0.53 11.45
N GLU A 70 -7.29 -1.73 11.88
CA GLU A 70 -7.70 -2.20 13.20
C GLU A 70 -6.57 -2.03 14.22
#